data_d8f3a563a4d33b5914becd30b88c9826
#
_entry.id   d8f3a563a4d33b5914becd30b88c9826
#
_cell.length_a   1.000
_cell.length_b   1.000
_cell.length_c   1.000
_cell.angle_alpha   90.00
_cell.angle_beta   90.00
_cell.angle_gamma   90.00
#
_symmetry.space_group_name_H-M   'P 1'
#
loop_
_entity.id
_entity.type
_entity.pdbx_description
1 polymer ?
#
loop_
_entity_poly.entity_id
_entity_poly.type
_entity_poly.pdbx_seq_one_letter_code
_entity_poly.pdbx_strand_id
1 'polypeptide(L)'
;MEAAFSWLGQIFEAMLQFVPRRVIVRATEGGVKWSLWKEPKEMKPGIRFYWPLITDIQINNVARDSFNTPTQPLETKDGKEVLAGGVVVYHVNDVIQAWGKQNIDPANTAQDITQAVIASVISHHTHAYILEEMCGEIEKEITEKARKQLRQFGVYVSRAGLAAFSTTHNYHVSGIEVQIYPGEQE
;
A
#
# COMPACT_ATOMS: atom_id res chain seq x y z
N MET A 1 -16.61 35.68 40.85
CA MET A 1 -17.68 34.71 40.56
C MET A 1 -17.33 33.76 39.41
N GLU A 2 -16.44 34.13 38.49
CA GLU A 2 -16.06 33.27 37.34
C GLU A 2 -15.30 31.99 37.73
N ALA A 3 -14.45 32.05 38.75
CA ALA A 3 -13.69 30.85 39.23
C ALA A 3 -14.59 29.79 39.88
N ALA A 4 -15.77 30.16 40.39
CA ALA A 4 -16.70 29.23 41.03
C ALA A 4 -17.47 28.37 40.04
N PHE A 5 -17.49 28.71 38.75
CA PHE A 5 -18.20 27.97 37.72
C PHE A 5 -17.27 27.16 36.79
N SER A 6 -15.94 27.42 36.84
CA SER A 6 -14.97 26.73 36.00
C SER A 6 -14.86 25.23 36.33
N TRP A 7 -14.96 24.87 37.60
CA TRP A 7 -14.95 23.46 38.04
C TRP A 7 -16.21 22.69 37.59
N LEU A 8 -17.37 23.36 37.54
CA LEU A 8 -18.62 22.80 36.99
C LEU A 8 -18.45 22.45 35.49
N GLY A 9 -17.81 23.34 34.72
CA GLY A 9 -17.47 23.05 33.32
C GLY A 9 -16.57 21.83 33.17
N GLN A 10 -15.55 21.71 34.00
CA GLN A 10 -14.64 20.55 33.98
C GLN A 10 -15.34 19.24 34.33
N ILE A 11 -16.24 19.25 35.32
CA ILE A 11 -17.05 18.08 35.67
C ILE A 11 -18.00 17.72 34.52
N PHE A 12 -18.61 18.72 33.87
CA PHE A 12 -19.51 18.48 32.76
C PHE A 12 -18.77 17.91 31.55
N GLU A 13 -17.58 18.42 31.23
CA GLU A 13 -16.71 17.85 30.20
C GLU A 13 -16.27 16.42 30.53
N ALA A 14 -15.92 16.14 31.78
CA ALA A 14 -15.61 14.79 32.23
C ALA A 14 -16.82 13.85 32.10
N MET A 15 -18.00 14.30 32.45
CA MET A 15 -19.25 13.52 32.28
C MET A 15 -19.59 13.28 30.80
N LEU A 16 -19.32 14.23 29.91
CA LEU A 16 -19.53 14.05 28.47
C LEU A 16 -18.66 12.97 27.85
N GLN A 17 -17.50 12.65 28.45
CA GLN A 17 -16.66 11.54 28.02
C GLN A 17 -17.29 10.16 28.30
N PHE A 18 -18.23 10.07 29.25
CA PHE A 18 -19.00 8.86 29.54
C PHE A 18 -20.17 8.64 28.58
N VAL A 19 -20.49 9.60 27.72
CA VAL A 19 -21.57 9.46 26.75
C VAL A 19 -21.10 8.68 25.54
N PRO A 20 -21.82 7.63 25.11
CA PRO A 20 -21.45 6.88 23.90
C PRO A 20 -21.55 7.79 22.68
N ARG A 21 -20.50 7.78 21.88
CA ARG A 21 -20.46 8.52 20.61
C ARG A 21 -20.88 7.64 19.46
N ARG A 22 -21.52 8.24 18.47
CA ARG A 22 -21.88 7.59 17.21
C ARG A 22 -20.76 7.82 16.18
N VAL A 23 -20.51 6.79 15.39
CA VAL A 23 -19.64 6.85 14.22
C VAL A 23 -20.35 6.22 13.03
N ILE A 24 -20.14 6.75 11.85
CA ILE A 24 -20.71 6.24 10.60
C ILE A 24 -19.55 5.64 9.82
N VAL A 25 -19.62 4.35 9.53
CA VAL A 25 -18.70 3.64 8.64
C VAL A 25 -19.39 3.52 7.29
N ARG A 26 -18.81 4.10 6.25
CA ARG A 26 -19.35 4.06 4.89
C ARG A 26 -19.12 2.71 4.26
N ALA A 27 -19.81 2.42 3.15
CA ALA A 27 -19.69 1.16 2.43
C ALA A 27 -18.27 0.94 1.84
N THR A 28 -17.55 2.01 1.56
CA THR A 28 -16.17 2.02 1.05
C THR A 28 -15.12 2.04 2.16
N GLU A 29 -15.54 2.04 3.43
CA GLU A 29 -14.68 2.14 4.60
C GLU A 29 -14.74 0.86 5.42
N GLY A 30 -13.62 0.51 6.01
CA GLY A 30 -13.50 -0.52 7.03
C GLY A 30 -12.97 0.09 8.31
N GLY A 31 -13.51 -0.34 9.43
CA GLY A 31 -13.08 0.14 10.73
C GLY A 31 -12.52 -0.97 11.60
N VAL A 32 -11.53 -0.61 12.42
CA VAL A 32 -11.06 -1.45 13.52
C VAL A 32 -11.44 -0.77 14.82
N LYS A 33 -11.99 -1.55 15.71
CA LYS A 33 -12.37 -1.16 17.07
C LYS A 33 -11.46 -1.87 18.06
N TRP A 34 -10.66 -1.12 18.79
CA TRP A 34 -9.92 -1.61 19.95
C TRP A 34 -10.71 -1.30 21.21
N SER A 35 -10.94 -2.31 22.01
CA SER A 35 -11.55 -2.14 23.34
C SER A 35 -10.56 -2.56 24.40
N LEU A 36 -10.53 -1.83 25.52
CA LEU A 36 -9.69 -2.18 26.66
C LEU A 36 -9.89 -3.65 27.00
N TRP A 37 -8.83 -4.43 27.07
CA TRP A 37 -8.85 -5.88 27.44
C TRP A 37 -9.44 -6.84 26.38
N LYS A 38 -9.71 -6.40 25.14
CA LYS A 38 -10.24 -7.26 24.08
C LYS A 38 -9.42 -7.14 22.80
N GLU A 39 -9.40 -8.22 22.03
CA GLU A 39 -8.81 -8.22 20.68
C GLU A 39 -9.51 -7.22 19.75
N PRO A 40 -8.78 -6.69 18.76
CA PRO A 40 -9.34 -5.78 17.78
C PRO A 40 -10.51 -6.46 17.03
N LYS A 41 -11.59 -5.72 16.81
CA LYS A 41 -12.77 -6.20 16.10
C LYS A 41 -13.04 -5.33 14.87
N GLU A 42 -13.42 -5.98 13.79
CA GLU A 42 -13.87 -5.33 12.58
C GLU A 42 -15.20 -4.61 12.81
N MET A 43 -15.29 -3.40 12.27
CA MET A 43 -16.50 -2.61 12.22
C MET A 43 -17.07 -2.63 10.80
N LYS A 44 -18.17 -3.34 10.62
CA LYS A 44 -18.90 -3.38 9.34
C LYS A 44 -19.58 -2.04 9.06
N PRO A 45 -19.82 -1.70 7.78
CA PRO A 45 -20.54 -0.49 7.38
C PRO A 45 -21.84 -0.28 8.14
N GLY A 46 -22.17 0.99 8.40
CA GLY A 46 -23.36 1.41 9.12
C GLY A 46 -23.08 2.32 10.30
N ILE A 47 -24.15 2.65 11.06
CA ILE A 47 -24.03 3.47 12.27
C ILE A 47 -23.60 2.57 13.43
N ARG A 48 -22.54 2.99 14.12
CA ARG A 48 -21.97 2.29 15.26
C ARG A 48 -21.84 3.22 16.46
N PHE A 49 -21.98 2.65 17.66
CA PHE A 49 -21.78 3.38 18.91
C PHE A 49 -20.52 2.87 19.60
N TYR A 50 -19.79 3.77 20.23
CA TYR A 50 -18.59 3.43 20.99
C TYR A 50 -18.43 4.34 22.21
N TRP A 51 -17.67 3.87 23.16
CA TRP A 51 -17.35 4.59 24.40
C TRP A 51 -15.93 5.13 24.32
N PRO A 52 -15.70 6.43 24.19
CA PRO A 52 -14.37 6.97 23.95
C PRO A 52 -13.35 6.67 25.05
N LEU A 53 -13.81 6.45 26.29
CA LEU A 53 -12.92 6.12 27.42
C LEU A 53 -12.28 4.73 27.35
N ILE A 54 -12.97 3.76 26.76
CA ILE A 54 -12.57 2.34 26.77
C ILE A 54 -12.41 1.76 25.37
N THR A 55 -12.64 2.57 24.36
CA THR A 55 -12.66 2.11 22.96
C THR A 55 -11.99 3.14 22.07
N ASP A 56 -11.00 2.70 21.34
CA ASP A 56 -10.41 3.43 20.22
C ASP A 56 -10.93 2.88 18.89
N ILE A 57 -11.08 3.76 17.88
CA ILE A 57 -11.62 3.41 16.58
C ILE A 57 -10.75 4.05 15.50
N GLN A 58 -10.37 3.24 14.53
CA GLN A 58 -9.74 3.70 13.30
C GLN A 58 -10.61 3.30 12.11
N ILE A 59 -10.91 4.24 11.23
CA ILE A 59 -11.68 4.03 10.00
C ILE A 59 -10.80 4.43 8.83
N ASN A 60 -10.65 3.51 7.88
CA ASN A 60 -9.83 3.70 6.69
C ASN A 60 -10.58 3.24 5.45
N ASN A 61 -10.17 3.76 4.29
CA ASN A 61 -10.71 3.33 3.00
C ASN A 61 -10.26 1.91 2.68
N VAL A 62 -11.20 1.04 2.33
CA VAL A 62 -10.96 -0.35 1.90
C VAL A 62 -11.32 -0.57 0.44
N ALA A 63 -11.85 0.47 -0.24
CA ALA A 63 -12.21 0.39 -1.65
C ALA A 63 -10.98 0.10 -2.52
N ARG A 64 -11.27 -0.35 -3.74
CA ARG A 64 -10.23 -0.57 -4.75
C ARG A 64 -9.52 0.75 -5.05
N ASP A 65 -8.20 0.71 -5.01
CA ASP A 65 -7.31 1.82 -5.31
C ASP A 65 -6.17 1.35 -6.21
N SER A 66 -5.45 2.28 -6.82
CA SER A 66 -4.33 1.99 -7.70
C SER A 66 -3.20 3.00 -7.51
N PHE A 67 -1.97 2.51 -7.63
CA PHE A 67 -0.78 3.35 -7.63
C PHE A 67 0.24 2.87 -8.65
N ASN A 68 1.15 3.76 -9.02
CA ASN A 68 2.31 3.43 -9.82
C ASN A 68 3.52 3.19 -8.92
N THR A 69 4.23 2.08 -9.15
CA THR A 69 5.54 1.90 -8.50
C THR A 69 6.56 2.81 -9.20
N PRO A 70 7.52 3.38 -8.45
CA PRO A 70 8.58 4.16 -9.05
C PRO A 70 9.41 3.29 -10.01
N THR A 71 9.93 3.91 -11.07
CA THR A 71 10.87 3.24 -11.96
C THR A 71 12.20 3.04 -11.27
N GLN A 72 12.76 1.86 -11.41
CA GLN A 72 14.06 1.49 -10.86
C GLN A 72 14.94 0.81 -11.91
N PRO A 73 16.27 1.00 -11.85
CA PRO A 73 17.20 0.27 -12.69
C PRO A 73 17.28 -1.18 -12.20
N LEU A 74 17.10 -2.13 -13.11
CA LEU A 74 17.11 -3.56 -12.85
C LEU A 74 17.95 -4.26 -13.92
N GLU A 75 18.44 -5.46 -13.58
CA GLU A 75 19.17 -6.30 -14.51
C GLU A 75 18.31 -7.53 -14.87
N THR A 76 18.22 -7.81 -16.15
CA THR A 76 17.54 -9.00 -16.69
C THR A 76 18.45 -10.22 -16.60
N LYS A 77 17.90 -11.42 -16.79
CA LYS A 77 18.63 -12.68 -16.78
C LYS A 77 19.79 -12.71 -17.79
N ASP A 78 19.67 -12.01 -18.88
CA ASP A 78 20.68 -11.91 -19.95
C ASP A 78 21.67 -10.74 -19.75
N GLY A 79 21.70 -10.14 -18.54
CA GLY A 79 22.67 -9.12 -18.17
C GLY A 79 22.38 -7.74 -18.77
N LYS A 80 21.18 -7.48 -19.28
CA LYS A 80 20.77 -6.17 -19.79
C LYS A 80 20.23 -5.30 -18.68
N GLU A 81 20.70 -4.08 -18.58
CA GLU A 81 20.15 -3.08 -17.68
C GLU A 81 18.87 -2.47 -18.26
N VAL A 82 17.82 -2.46 -17.46
CA VAL A 82 16.51 -1.94 -17.83
C VAL A 82 15.97 -1.03 -16.74
N LEU A 83 15.20 -0.03 -17.14
CA LEU A 83 14.37 0.76 -16.23
C LEU A 83 12.97 0.16 -16.24
N ALA A 84 12.48 -0.26 -15.08
CA ALA A 84 11.16 -0.83 -14.96
C ALA A 84 10.36 -0.18 -13.83
N GLY A 85 9.09 0.06 -14.10
CA GLY A 85 8.09 0.50 -13.14
C GLY A 85 6.77 -0.20 -13.41
N GLY A 86 5.90 -0.28 -12.43
CA GLY A 86 4.64 -1.00 -12.53
C GLY A 86 3.43 -0.19 -12.11
N VAL A 87 2.28 -0.76 -12.38
CA VAL A 87 0.99 -0.32 -11.85
C VAL A 87 0.37 -1.44 -11.04
N VAL A 88 -0.21 -1.09 -9.92
CA VAL A 88 -0.84 -2.03 -9.00
C VAL A 88 -2.25 -1.58 -8.70
N VAL A 89 -3.20 -2.51 -8.81
CA VAL A 89 -4.60 -2.32 -8.40
C VAL A 89 -4.87 -3.24 -7.22
N TYR A 90 -5.20 -2.67 -6.09
CA TYR A 90 -5.38 -3.41 -4.84
C TYR A 90 -6.62 -2.95 -4.07
N HIS A 91 -6.99 -3.69 -3.05
CA HIS A 91 -7.94 -3.29 -2.02
C HIS A 91 -7.62 -4.02 -0.71
N VAL A 92 -8.09 -3.48 0.40
CA VAL A 92 -7.95 -4.14 1.70
C VAL A 92 -9.08 -5.14 1.88
N ASN A 93 -8.73 -6.42 2.02
CA ASN A 93 -9.68 -7.51 2.19
C ASN A 93 -9.87 -7.89 3.67
N ASP A 94 -8.82 -7.77 4.48
CA ASP A 94 -8.84 -8.06 5.91
C ASP A 94 -8.37 -6.85 6.72
N VAL A 95 -9.34 -6.12 7.25
CA VAL A 95 -9.15 -4.89 8.03
C VAL A 95 -8.43 -5.18 9.36
N ILE A 96 -8.72 -6.33 9.97
CA ILE A 96 -8.09 -6.74 11.23
C ILE A 96 -6.61 -7.03 11.02
N GLN A 97 -6.28 -7.72 9.94
CA GLN A 97 -4.89 -8.03 9.63
C GLN A 97 -4.09 -6.76 9.30
N ALA A 98 -4.66 -5.88 8.47
CA ALA A 98 -3.99 -4.66 8.03
C ALA A 98 -3.77 -3.64 9.17
N TRP A 99 -4.79 -3.29 9.89
CA TRP A 99 -4.73 -2.22 10.91
C TRP A 99 -4.84 -2.74 12.33
N GLY A 100 -5.61 -3.80 12.56
CA GLY A 100 -5.83 -4.34 13.91
C GLY A 100 -4.61 -4.98 14.53
N LYS A 101 -3.83 -5.73 13.74
CA LYS A 101 -2.66 -6.48 14.21
C LYS A 101 -1.34 -5.85 13.82
N GLN A 102 -1.23 -5.33 12.61
CA GLN A 102 0.05 -4.86 12.06
C GLN A 102 0.13 -3.34 11.94
N ASN A 103 -1.01 -2.64 11.92
CA ASN A 103 -1.11 -1.19 11.76
C ASN A 103 -0.25 -0.66 10.59
N ILE A 104 -0.37 -1.32 9.45
CA ILE A 104 0.38 -0.97 8.23
C ILE A 104 -0.28 0.19 7.47
N ASP A 105 0.50 0.85 6.63
CA ASP A 105 -0.02 1.60 5.49
C ASP A 105 -0.16 0.64 4.29
N PRO A 106 -1.38 0.25 3.88
CA PRO A 106 -1.59 -0.72 2.81
C PRO A 106 -1.02 -0.26 1.47
N ALA A 107 -1.04 1.05 1.18
CA ALA A 107 -0.52 1.60 -0.07
C ALA A 107 1.00 1.45 -0.14
N ASN A 108 1.71 1.95 0.86
CA ASN A 108 3.17 1.86 0.92
C ASN A 108 3.63 0.40 0.98
N THR A 109 2.99 -0.43 1.81
CA THR A 109 3.34 -1.86 1.90
C THR A 109 3.13 -2.59 0.58
N ALA A 110 2.02 -2.29 -0.13
CA ALA A 110 1.76 -2.89 -1.44
C ALA A 110 2.76 -2.39 -2.50
N GLN A 111 3.17 -1.12 -2.43
CA GLN A 111 4.17 -0.55 -3.31
C GLN A 111 5.52 -1.25 -3.15
N ASP A 112 6.04 -1.30 -1.93
CA ASP A 112 7.36 -1.87 -1.62
C ASP A 112 7.44 -3.35 -2.01
N ILE A 113 6.42 -4.13 -1.64
CA ILE A 113 6.38 -5.56 -1.95
C ILE A 113 6.25 -5.78 -3.46
N THR A 114 5.41 -5.02 -4.15
CA THR A 114 5.26 -5.19 -5.60
C THR A 114 6.52 -4.77 -6.35
N GLN A 115 7.20 -3.72 -5.88
CA GLN A 115 8.48 -3.31 -6.44
C GLN A 115 9.54 -4.42 -6.32
N ALA A 116 9.62 -5.07 -5.16
CA ALA A 116 10.51 -6.22 -4.95
C ALA A 116 10.12 -7.42 -5.83
N VAL A 117 8.81 -7.66 -6.01
CA VAL A 117 8.31 -8.73 -6.90
C VAL A 117 8.67 -8.45 -8.35
N ILE A 118 8.49 -7.21 -8.82
CA ILE A 118 8.87 -6.80 -10.19
C ILE A 118 10.36 -7.05 -10.41
N ALA A 119 11.23 -6.62 -9.48
CA ALA A 119 12.66 -6.85 -9.56
C ALA A 119 13.00 -8.35 -9.64
N SER A 120 12.34 -9.16 -8.80
CA SER A 120 12.51 -10.62 -8.82
C SER A 120 12.06 -11.27 -10.14
N VAL A 121 10.95 -10.82 -10.72
CA VAL A 121 10.46 -11.39 -12.00
C VAL A 121 11.40 -11.00 -13.14
N ILE A 122 11.80 -9.74 -13.23
CA ILE A 122 12.70 -9.24 -14.28
C ILE A 122 14.04 -9.97 -14.25
N SER A 123 14.63 -10.19 -13.08
CA SER A 123 15.92 -10.90 -12.96
C SER A 123 15.86 -12.38 -13.36
N HIS A 124 14.67 -12.99 -13.44
CA HIS A 124 14.51 -14.39 -13.83
C HIS A 124 14.23 -14.57 -15.33
N HIS A 125 13.87 -13.53 -16.05
CA HIS A 125 13.52 -13.57 -17.46
C HIS A 125 14.50 -12.79 -18.34
N THR A 126 14.62 -13.20 -19.61
CA THR A 126 15.43 -12.47 -20.61
C THR A 126 14.68 -11.25 -21.10
N HIS A 127 15.41 -10.24 -21.53
CA HIS A 127 14.85 -8.99 -22.06
C HIS A 127 13.84 -9.24 -23.19
N ALA A 128 14.18 -10.12 -24.14
CA ALA A 128 13.29 -10.44 -25.28
C ALA A 128 11.96 -11.05 -24.81
N TYR A 129 12.02 -12.00 -23.87
CA TYR A 129 10.81 -12.63 -23.31
C TYR A 129 9.92 -11.63 -22.56
N ILE A 130 10.53 -10.70 -21.79
CA ILE A 130 9.77 -9.69 -21.09
C ILE A 130 9.03 -8.78 -22.07
N LEU A 131 9.64 -8.35 -23.17
CA LEU A 131 8.99 -7.53 -24.19
C LEU A 131 7.84 -8.25 -24.88
N GLU A 132 7.99 -9.54 -25.17
CA GLU A 132 6.96 -10.35 -25.82
C GLU A 132 5.76 -10.62 -24.89
N GLU A 133 6.02 -10.98 -23.63
CA GLU A 133 5.01 -11.43 -22.67
C GLU A 133 4.64 -10.40 -21.60
N MET A 134 5.02 -9.13 -21.77
CA MET A 134 4.85 -8.07 -20.76
C MET A 134 3.39 -7.93 -20.28
N CYS A 135 2.42 -8.00 -21.21
CA CYS A 135 0.99 -7.94 -20.88
C CYS A 135 0.34 -9.33 -20.76
N GLY A 136 1.10 -10.40 -20.88
CA GLY A 136 0.64 -11.78 -20.83
C GLY A 136 1.06 -12.49 -19.56
N GLU A 137 2.06 -13.36 -19.69
CA GLU A 137 2.51 -14.22 -18.59
C GLU A 137 3.28 -13.45 -17.51
N ILE A 138 4.07 -12.46 -17.89
CA ILE A 138 4.80 -11.60 -16.94
C ILE A 138 3.84 -10.86 -16.01
N GLU A 139 2.76 -10.28 -16.54
CA GLU A 139 1.74 -9.62 -15.72
C GLU A 139 1.06 -10.60 -14.75
N LYS A 140 0.73 -11.80 -15.20
CA LYS A 140 0.14 -12.84 -14.35
C LYS A 140 1.10 -13.25 -13.23
N GLU A 141 2.36 -13.49 -13.56
CA GLU A 141 3.38 -13.89 -12.59
C GLU A 141 3.60 -12.82 -11.53
N ILE A 142 3.71 -11.54 -11.93
CA ILE A 142 3.82 -10.40 -10.99
C ILE A 142 2.58 -10.36 -10.10
N THR A 143 1.38 -10.45 -10.68
CA THR A 143 0.11 -10.39 -9.94
C THR A 143 0.02 -11.52 -8.91
N GLU A 144 0.35 -12.76 -9.28
CA GLU A 144 0.28 -13.92 -8.37
C GLU A 144 1.31 -13.84 -7.25
N LYS A 145 2.55 -13.49 -7.57
CA LYS A 145 3.61 -13.32 -6.57
C LYS A 145 3.29 -12.19 -5.60
N ALA A 146 2.84 -11.02 -6.09
CA ALA A 146 2.44 -9.91 -5.26
C ALA A 146 1.24 -10.27 -4.37
N ARG A 147 0.22 -10.92 -4.92
CA ARG A 147 -0.95 -11.41 -4.17
C ARG A 147 -0.56 -12.36 -3.06
N LYS A 148 0.34 -13.31 -3.32
CA LYS A 148 0.81 -14.27 -2.33
C LYS A 148 1.52 -13.59 -1.15
N GLN A 149 2.38 -12.62 -1.44
CA GLN A 149 3.13 -11.92 -0.41
C GLN A 149 2.26 -10.92 0.37
N LEU A 150 1.34 -10.21 -0.30
CA LEU A 150 0.49 -9.19 0.32
C LEU A 150 -0.67 -9.77 1.13
N ARG A 151 -1.04 -11.04 0.88
CA ARG A 151 -2.12 -11.71 1.61
C ARG A 151 -1.90 -11.72 3.13
N GLN A 152 -0.67 -11.87 3.59
CA GLN A 152 -0.33 -11.87 5.02
C GLN A 152 -0.57 -10.51 5.70
N PHE A 153 -0.67 -9.44 4.92
CA PHE A 153 -0.96 -8.08 5.39
C PHE A 153 -2.43 -7.69 5.25
N GLY A 154 -3.30 -8.62 4.84
CA GLY A 154 -4.72 -8.33 4.61
C GLY A 154 -5.00 -7.54 3.34
N VAL A 155 -4.03 -7.39 2.45
CA VAL A 155 -4.14 -6.67 1.17
C VAL A 155 -4.32 -7.67 0.03
N TYR A 156 -5.30 -7.42 -0.82
CA TYR A 156 -5.56 -8.23 -2.00
C TYR A 156 -5.21 -7.45 -3.28
N VAL A 157 -4.30 -7.99 -4.06
CA VAL A 157 -3.93 -7.45 -5.36
C VAL A 157 -4.85 -8.01 -6.44
N SER A 158 -5.60 -7.13 -7.09
CA SER A 158 -6.47 -7.50 -8.21
C SER A 158 -5.65 -7.69 -9.48
N ARG A 159 -4.74 -6.75 -9.73
CA ARG A 159 -3.85 -6.73 -10.91
C ARG A 159 -2.56 -6.01 -10.55
N ALA A 160 -1.43 -6.52 -11.01
CA ALA A 160 -0.14 -5.86 -10.94
C ALA A 160 0.64 -6.20 -12.21
N GLY A 161 1.22 -5.20 -12.85
CA GLY A 161 1.95 -5.40 -14.10
C GLY A 161 2.95 -4.27 -14.35
N LEU A 162 3.74 -4.43 -15.41
CA LEU A 162 4.69 -3.41 -15.84
C LEU A 162 3.94 -2.27 -16.55
N ALA A 163 4.22 -1.04 -16.12
CA ALA A 163 3.71 0.18 -16.75
C ALA A 163 4.79 0.92 -17.54
N ALA A 164 6.05 0.74 -17.15
CA ALA A 164 7.21 1.28 -17.84
C ALA A 164 8.27 0.19 -17.93
N PHE A 165 8.84 0.01 -19.11
CA PHE A 165 9.95 -0.89 -19.35
C PHE A 165 10.77 -0.33 -20.52
N SER A 166 12.03 0.00 -20.27
CA SER A 166 12.95 0.54 -21.28
C SER A 166 14.37 0.13 -20.97
N THR A 167 15.20 0.01 -21.99
CA THR A 167 16.63 -0.20 -21.82
C THR A 167 17.28 1.10 -21.31
N THR A 168 18.19 0.98 -20.33
CA THR A 168 19.01 2.09 -19.87
C THR A 168 20.19 2.28 -20.81
N HIS A 169 20.53 3.55 -21.11
CA HIS A 169 21.82 3.89 -21.67
C HIS A 169 22.74 4.30 -20.53
N ASN A 170 23.85 3.60 -20.34
CA ASN A 170 24.87 3.98 -19.38
C ASN A 170 25.58 5.24 -19.84
N TYR A 171 25.43 6.32 -19.08
CA TYR A 171 26.22 7.53 -19.24
C TYR A 171 27.43 7.43 -18.30
N HIS A 172 28.61 7.30 -18.87
CA HIS A 172 29.84 7.37 -18.11
C HIS A 172 30.23 8.85 -17.93
N VAL A 173 30.12 9.37 -16.72
CA VAL A 173 30.64 10.69 -16.36
C VAL A 173 32.06 10.51 -15.91
N SER A 174 33.04 10.76 -16.80
CA SER A 174 34.47 10.78 -16.47
C SER A 174 34.95 12.21 -16.46
N GLY A 175 35.21 12.78 -15.30
CA GLY A 175 35.70 14.14 -15.14
C GLY A 175 34.65 15.23 -15.42
N ILE A 176 35.09 16.35 -16.02
CA ILE A 176 34.27 17.53 -16.32
C ILE A 176 33.55 17.40 -17.70
N GLU A 177 33.91 16.41 -18.52
CA GLU A 177 33.29 16.19 -19.83
C GLU A 177 32.30 15.04 -19.80
N VAL A 178 31.06 15.35 -20.16
CA VAL A 178 30.01 14.34 -20.42
C VAL A 178 30.16 13.90 -21.87
N GLN A 179 30.76 12.73 -22.12
CA GLN A 179 30.76 12.13 -23.45
C GLN A 179 29.47 11.30 -23.62
N ILE A 180 28.58 11.78 -24.46
CA ILE A 180 27.38 11.05 -24.87
C ILE A 180 27.80 10.16 -26.06
N TYR A 181 27.85 8.84 -25.83
CA TYR A 181 28.00 7.87 -26.91
C TYR A 181 26.60 7.51 -27.43
N PRO A 182 26.25 7.89 -28.68
CA PRO A 182 25.04 7.34 -29.31
C PRO A 182 25.25 5.85 -29.50
N GLY A 183 24.37 5.05 -28.93
CA GLY A 183 24.37 3.61 -29.13
C GLY A 183 24.29 3.29 -30.62
N GLU A 184 25.16 2.39 -31.08
CA GLU A 184 25.11 1.86 -32.42
C GLU A 184 23.74 1.18 -32.62
N GLN A 185 23.02 1.67 -33.62
CA GLN A 185 21.83 1.00 -34.13
C GLN A 185 22.32 -0.18 -34.99
N GLU A 186 22.17 -1.39 -34.50
CA GLU A 186 22.06 -2.58 -35.31
C GLU A 186 20.62 -3.07 -35.39
#